data_094f4ab9798560260a0855847c2d9b33
#
_entry.id   094f4ab9798560260a0855847c2d9b33
#
_cell.length_a   1.000
_cell.length_b   1.000
_cell.length_c   1.000
_cell.angle_alpha   90.00
_cell.angle_beta   90.00
_cell.angle_gamma   90.00
#
_symmetry.space_group_name_H-M   'P 1'
#
loop_
_entity.id
_entity.type
_entity.pdbx_description
1 polymer ?
#
loop_
_entity_poly.entity_id
_entity_poly.type
_entity_poly.pdbx_seq_one_letter_code
_entity_poly.pdbx_strand_id
1 'polypeptide(L)'
;MKTEFKVLLYLKRNGQGKDGLCPLMGRIMIKATGNSTTQFGCKIRVDPKLWNATSQRCTGKSRMAIATNRAIDKMMLLLQRRYSELAEISDDITATQIRDAFQGMAEKQVTLLGLFREHNEEYALRVGVNRAANTLYLYWHTFHFVEEFIKVRYKVSDIPFKALDESFVEAFELYLRIDRKFQAGTSIGHIQRLKHIARIAVSRAIVPFSPFKDFSPMKPKQKQRFLTREELDRLMGTTFDTPNRNFTRDMFLFSVFTGICYCDMRNLTEKNVVRDHEGNLWIETRRQKTGTPENV
;
A
#
# COMPACT_ATOMS: atom_id res chain seq x y z
N MET A 1 -23.48 -2.16 18.27
CA MET A 1 -23.62 -3.33 19.18
C MET A 1 -22.29 -3.52 19.90
N LYS A 2 -22.30 -3.77 21.24
CA LYS A 2 -21.05 -4.04 21.96
C LYS A 2 -20.57 -5.45 21.59
N THR A 3 -19.38 -5.56 21.02
CA THR A 3 -18.72 -6.84 20.76
C THR A 3 -18.34 -7.50 22.07
N GLU A 4 -18.88 -8.67 22.36
CA GLU A 4 -18.58 -9.42 23.60
C GLU A 4 -17.41 -10.38 23.32
N PHE A 5 -16.26 -10.12 23.97
CA PHE A 5 -15.08 -10.98 23.94
C PHE A 5 -15.07 -11.87 25.19
N LYS A 6 -15.03 -13.19 25.01
CA LYS A 6 -15.00 -14.17 26.09
C LYS A 6 -13.98 -15.27 25.83
N VAL A 7 -13.27 -15.66 26.87
CA VAL A 7 -12.32 -16.79 26.85
C VAL A 7 -12.75 -17.82 27.85
N LEU A 8 -12.84 -19.09 27.44
CA LEU A 8 -13.16 -20.23 28.31
C LEU A 8 -11.95 -21.15 28.36
N LEU A 9 -11.52 -21.53 29.55
CA LEU A 9 -10.41 -22.43 29.80
C LEU A 9 -10.89 -23.80 30.24
N TYR A 10 -10.30 -24.87 29.72
CA TYR A 10 -10.64 -26.25 30.06
C TYR A 10 -9.45 -27.19 29.95
N LEU A 11 -9.46 -28.29 30.69
CA LEU A 11 -8.42 -29.33 30.62
C LEU A 11 -8.71 -30.32 29.49
N LYS A 12 -7.69 -30.62 28.69
CA LYS A 12 -7.73 -31.71 27.70
C LYS A 12 -7.32 -33.03 28.39
N ARG A 13 -8.29 -33.73 29.00
CA ARG A 13 -8.03 -34.95 29.78
C ARG A 13 -7.41 -36.07 28.94
N ASN A 14 -7.79 -36.19 27.65
CA ASN A 14 -7.23 -37.19 26.73
C ASN A 14 -5.75 -36.93 26.36
N GLY A 15 -5.15 -35.86 26.81
CA GLY A 15 -3.75 -35.48 26.60
C GLY A 15 -2.93 -35.54 27.90
N GLN A 16 -3.35 -36.32 28.89
CA GLN A 16 -2.60 -36.47 30.14
C GLN A 16 -1.23 -37.10 29.83
N GLY A 17 -0.18 -36.47 30.29
CA GLY A 17 1.18 -36.96 30.12
C GLY A 17 1.57 -38.02 31.14
N LYS A 18 2.74 -38.65 30.99
CA LYS A 18 3.35 -39.59 31.94
C LYS A 18 3.55 -38.94 33.33
N ASP A 19 3.63 -37.61 33.39
CA ASP A 19 3.78 -36.80 34.58
C ASP A 19 2.42 -36.57 35.34
N GLY A 20 1.33 -37.15 34.84
CA GLY A 20 0.00 -37.00 35.41
C GLY A 20 -0.66 -35.65 35.14
N LEU A 21 0.00 -34.71 34.44
CA LEU A 21 -0.53 -33.39 34.15
C LEU A 21 -1.30 -33.37 32.83
N CYS A 22 -2.36 -32.56 32.77
CA CYS A 22 -3.16 -32.36 31.58
C CYS A 22 -2.85 -31.00 30.91
N PRO A 23 -2.85 -30.93 29.57
CA PRO A 23 -2.74 -29.65 28.85
C PRO A 23 -3.96 -28.78 29.10
N LEU A 24 -3.72 -27.48 29.38
CA LEU A 24 -4.77 -26.47 29.44
C LEU A 24 -5.05 -25.98 28.04
N MET A 25 -6.33 -25.96 27.66
CA MET A 25 -6.83 -25.44 26.38
C MET A 25 -7.67 -24.20 26.63
N GLY A 26 -7.63 -23.27 25.69
CA GLY A 26 -8.47 -22.10 25.65
C GLY A 26 -9.42 -22.11 24.47
N ARG A 27 -10.62 -21.55 24.66
CA ARG A 27 -11.59 -21.27 23.59
C ARG A 27 -11.90 -19.79 23.62
N ILE A 28 -11.61 -19.10 22.54
CA ILE A 28 -11.96 -17.70 22.31
C ILE A 28 -13.32 -17.66 21.63
N MET A 29 -14.21 -16.81 22.12
CA MET A 29 -15.53 -16.57 21.56
C MET A 29 -15.74 -15.09 21.41
N ILE A 30 -16.20 -14.67 20.23
CA ILE A 30 -16.61 -13.30 19.93
C ILE A 30 -18.06 -13.34 19.46
N LYS A 31 -18.89 -12.53 20.10
CA LYS A 31 -20.25 -12.25 19.66
C LYS A 31 -20.28 -10.83 19.08
N ALA A 32 -20.31 -10.76 17.78
CA ALA A 32 -20.55 -9.55 16.99
C ALA A 32 -21.66 -9.86 15.97
N THR A 33 -21.68 -9.24 14.83
CA THR A 33 -22.60 -9.51 13.70
C THR A 33 -22.53 -10.98 13.20
N GLY A 34 -21.47 -11.73 13.57
CA GLY A 34 -21.31 -13.17 13.38
C GLY A 34 -20.60 -13.82 14.55
N ASN A 35 -21.13 -14.96 15.06
CA ASN A 35 -20.49 -15.71 16.14
C ASN A 35 -19.20 -16.37 15.64
N SER A 36 -18.04 -15.92 16.12
CA SER A 36 -16.74 -16.52 15.81
C SER A 36 -16.17 -17.24 17.03
N THR A 37 -15.70 -18.48 16.84
CA THR A 37 -15.14 -19.30 17.90
C THR A 37 -13.89 -20.03 17.41
N THR A 38 -12.82 -20.04 18.21
CA THR A 38 -11.60 -20.80 17.91
C THR A 38 -10.99 -21.40 19.19
N GLN A 39 -10.18 -22.45 19.04
CA GLN A 39 -9.50 -23.11 20.15
C GLN A 39 -7.98 -22.93 20.03
N PHE A 40 -7.28 -22.91 21.16
CA PHE A 40 -5.81 -22.84 21.20
C PHE A 40 -5.24 -23.56 22.41
N GLY A 41 -4.00 -24.03 22.29
CA GLY A 41 -3.24 -24.58 23.41
C GLY A 41 -2.60 -23.48 24.26
N CYS A 42 -2.82 -23.48 25.55
CA CYS A 42 -2.30 -22.46 26.47
C CYS A 42 -0.80 -22.65 26.79
N LYS A 43 -0.17 -23.75 26.35
CA LYS A 43 1.21 -24.14 26.73
C LYS A 43 1.42 -24.25 28.25
N ILE A 44 0.36 -24.47 29.01
CA ILE A 44 0.33 -24.66 30.46
C ILE A 44 -0.14 -26.09 30.71
N ARG A 45 0.52 -26.79 31.62
CA ARG A 45 0.10 -28.12 32.10
C ARG A 45 -0.39 -28.00 33.53
N VAL A 46 -1.49 -28.68 33.85
CA VAL A 46 -2.22 -28.54 35.12
C VAL A 46 -2.49 -29.90 35.71
N ASP A 47 -2.35 -30.04 37.03
CA ASP A 47 -2.80 -31.22 37.75
C ASP A 47 -4.34 -31.23 37.75
N PRO A 48 -4.99 -32.26 37.15
CA PRO A 48 -6.44 -32.36 37.12
C PRO A 48 -7.11 -32.34 38.50
N LYS A 49 -6.42 -32.77 39.56
CA LYS A 49 -6.92 -32.77 40.92
C LYS A 49 -7.03 -31.37 41.51
N LEU A 50 -6.22 -30.45 41.05
CA LEU A 50 -6.24 -29.05 41.51
C LEU A 50 -7.15 -28.15 40.65
N TRP A 51 -7.63 -28.63 39.51
CA TRP A 51 -8.40 -27.81 38.59
C TRP A 51 -9.86 -27.67 38.96
N ASN A 52 -10.34 -26.45 39.15
CA ASN A 52 -11.75 -26.13 39.29
C ASN A 52 -12.29 -25.58 37.96
N ALA A 53 -13.19 -26.33 37.33
CA ALA A 53 -13.78 -25.99 36.04
C ALA A 53 -14.70 -24.76 36.10
N THR A 54 -15.36 -24.52 37.22
CA THR A 54 -16.27 -23.38 37.38
C THR A 54 -15.51 -22.07 37.50
N SER A 55 -14.48 -22.02 38.35
CA SER A 55 -13.62 -20.84 38.45
C SER A 55 -12.56 -20.71 37.37
N GLN A 56 -12.33 -21.78 36.60
CA GLN A 56 -11.27 -21.89 35.60
C GLN A 56 -9.86 -21.59 36.18
N ARG A 57 -9.63 -22.07 37.40
CA ARG A 57 -8.40 -21.85 38.17
C ARG A 57 -8.02 -23.11 38.94
N CYS A 58 -6.75 -23.18 39.31
CA CYS A 58 -6.31 -24.17 40.28
C CYS A 58 -6.71 -23.80 41.70
N THR A 59 -7.21 -24.77 42.43
CA THR A 59 -7.55 -24.62 43.87
C THR A 59 -6.34 -24.91 44.74
N GLY A 60 -6.36 -24.38 45.99
CA GLY A 60 -5.31 -24.57 46.98
C GLY A 60 -4.20 -23.54 46.96
N LYS A 61 -3.34 -23.58 47.99
CA LYS A 61 -2.23 -22.64 48.20
C LYS A 61 -0.86 -23.26 47.86
N SER A 62 -0.83 -24.37 47.12
CA SER A 62 0.42 -25.00 46.71
C SER A 62 1.19 -24.07 45.78
N ARG A 63 2.54 -24.12 45.80
CA ARG A 63 3.41 -23.34 44.92
C ARG A 63 3.05 -23.54 43.45
N MET A 64 2.67 -24.77 43.07
CA MET A 64 2.24 -25.13 41.73
C MET A 64 0.90 -24.47 41.36
N ALA A 65 -0.10 -24.50 42.23
CA ALA A 65 -1.41 -23.85 41.98
C ALA A 65 -1.26 -22.33 41.79
N ILE A 66 -0.46 -21.70 42.66
CA ILE A 66 -0.17 -20.25 42.57
C ILE A 66 0.56 -19.90 41.27
N ALA A 67 1.61 -20.67 40.90
CA ALA A 67 2.36 -20.41 39.66
C ALA A 67 1.47 -20.61 38.42
N THR A 68 0.64 -21.65 38.40
CA THR A 68 -0.30 -21.91 37.30
C THR A 68 -1.33 -20.77 37.17
N ASN A 69 -1.93 -20.35 38.29
CA ASN A 69 -2.88 -19.25 38.25
C ASN A 69 -2.28 -17.92 37.78
N ARG A 70 -1.05 -17.60 38.22
CA ARG A 70 -0.28 -16.45 37.70
C ARG A 70 0.00 -16.55 36.17
N ALA A 71 0.33 -17.74 35.68
CA ALA A 71 0.52 -17.96 34.26
C ALA A 71 -0.78 -17.77 33.46
N ILE A 72 -1.91 -18.23 34.00
CA ILE A 72 -3.23 -18.02 33.41
C ILE A 72 -3.57 -16.52 33.37
N ASP A 73 -3.35 -15.79 34.48
CA ASP A 73 -3.67 -14.35 34.57
C ASP A 73 -2.83 -13.56 33.54
N LYS A 74 -1.52 -13.87 33.44
CA LYS A 74 -0.63 -13.27 32.43
C LYS A 74 -1.12 -13.55 31.01
N MET A 75 -1.54 -14.77 30.72
CA MET A 75 -2.07 -15.19 29.43
C MET A 75 -3.38 -14.43 29.10
N MET A 76 -4.31 -14.34 30.07
CA MET A 76 -5.57 -13.62 29.90
C MET A 76 -5.36 -12.13 29.64
N LEU A 77 -4.40 -11.50 30.33
CA LEU A 77 -4.02 -10.11 30.11
C LEU A 77 -3.49 -9.89 28.68
N LEU A 78 -2.64 -10.80 28.18
CA LEU A 78 -2.12 -10.73 26.81
C LEU A 78 -3.23 -10.90 25.77
N LEU A 79 -4.16 -11.84 25.98
CA LEU A 79 -5.31 -12.03 25.08
C LEU A 79 -6.20 -10.79 25.04
N GLN A 80 -6.48 -10.18 26.22
CA GLN A 80 -7.25 -8.95 26.31
C GLN A 80 -6.56 -7.79 25.58
N ARG A 81 -5.25 -7.65 25.74
CA ARG A 81 -4.45 -6.64 25.04
C ARG A 81 -4.50 -6.83 23.53
N ARG A 82 -4.35 -8.06 23.04
CA ARG A 82 -4.43 -8.35 21.58
C ARG A 82 -5.83 -8.07 21.03
N TYR A 83 -6.88 -8.38 21.81
CA TYR A 83 -8.23 -8.00 21.44
C TYR A 83 -8.39 -6.48 21.33
N SER A 84 -7.92 -5.71 22.32
CA SER A 84 -8.00 -4.24 22.29
C SER A 84 -7.23 -3.63 21.11
N GLU A 85 -6.01 -4.11 20.85
CA GLU A 85 -5.18 -3.67 19.70
C GLU A 85 -5.90 -3.93 18.35
N LEU A 86 -6.58 -5.06 18.19
CA LEU A 86 -7.35 -5.36 16.99
C LEU A 86 -8.64 -4.55 16.91
N ALA A 87 -9.29 -4.28 18.05
CA ALA A 87 -10.52 -3.50 18.13
C ALA A 87 -10.33 -2.02 17.78
N GLU A 88 -9.11 -1.48 17.93
CA GLU A 88 -8.76 -0.14 17.47
C GLU A 88 -8.62 -0.05 15.93
N ILE A 89 -8.36 -1.20 15.28
CA ILE A 89 -8.09 -1.26 13.84
C ILE A 89 -9.33 -1.65 13.04
N SER A 90 -10.22 -2.50 13.60
CA SER A 90 -11.37 -3.05 12.88
C SER A 90 -12.53 -3.35 13.82
N ASP A 91 -13.75 -3.06 13.37
CA ASP A 91 -14.99 -3.42 14.08
C ASP A 91 -15.36 -4.91 13.93
N ASP A 92 -14.87 -5.58 12.86
CA ASP A 92 -15.13 -6.99 12.56
C ASP A 92 -13.93 -7.88 12.95
N ILE A 93 -13.82 -8.16 14.26
CA ILE A 93 -12.77 -9.02 14.79
C ILE A 93 -13.27 -10.47 14.87
N THR A 94 -12.44 -11.40 14.40
CA THR A 94 -12.69 -12.84 14.54
C THR A 94 -11.87 -13.46 15.68
N ALA A 95 -12.40 -14.52 16.29
CA ALA A 95 -11.69 -15.28 17.32
C ALA A 95 -10.37 -15.86 16.80
N THR A 96 -10.29 -16.19 15.51
CA THR A 96 -9.08 -16.69 14.85
C THR A 96 -7.98 -15.62 14.79
N GLN A 97 -8.31 -14.38 14.46
CA GLN A 97 -7.34 -13.28 14.45
C GLN A 97 -6.72 -13.04 15.83
N ILE A 98 -7.53 -13.10 16.90
CA ILE A 98 -7.01 -12.95 18.28
C ILE A 98 -6.09 -14.11 18.65
N ARG A 99 -6.47 -15.36 18.32
CA ARG A 99 -5.61 -16.54 18.53
C ARG A 99 -4.27 -16.38 17.84
N ASP A 100 -4.27 -16.01 16.56
CA ASP A 100 -3.08 -15.91 15.74
C ASP A 100 -2.17 -14.77 16.22
N ALA A 101 -2.75 -13.63 16.61
CA ALA A 101 -2.05 -12.53 17.25
C ALA A 101 -1.43 -12.93 18.60
N PHE A 102 -2.14 -13.71 19.40
CA PHE A 102 -1.66 -14.21 20.70
C PHE A 102 -0.54 -15.24 20.56
N GLN A 103 -0.64 -16.15 19.58
CA GLN A 103 0.36 -17.21 19.35
C GLN A 103 1.60 -16.69 18.63
N GLY A 104 1.64 -15.41 18.25
CA GLY A 104 2.70 -14.87 17.40
C GLY A 104 2.66 -15.43 15.97
N MET A 105 1.59 -16.16 15.61
CA MET A 105 1.33 -16.63 14.25
C MET A 105 0.56 -15.58 13.42
N ALA A 106 0.23 -14.44 13.99
CA ALA A 106 -0.17 -13.31 13.19
C ALA A 106 1.07 -12.94 12.36
N GLU A 107 1.19 -13.51 11.16
CA GLU A 107 1.86 -12.76 10.10
C GLU A 107 1.38 -11.32 10.27
N LYS A 108 2.30 -10.35 10.42
CA LYS A 108 1.96 -8.94 10.27
C LYS A 108 1.20 -8.88 8.96
N GLN A 109 -0.15 -8.81 9.03
CA GLN A 109 -0.93 -8.74 7.80
C GLN A 109 -0.46 -7.48 7.11
N VAL A 110 0.25 -7.69 6.00
CA VAL A 110 0.76 -6.55 5.23
C VAL A 110 -0.45 -5.84 4.65
N THR A 111 -0.62 -4.62 5.05
CA THR A 111 -1.74 -3.76 4.65
C THR A 111 -1.36 -2.95 3.41
N LEU A 112 -2.37 -2.46 2.68
CA LEU A 112 -2.17 -1.69 1.46
C LEU A 112 -1.37 -0.42 1.70
N LEU A 113 -1.79 0.41 2.66
CA LEU A 113 -1.10 1.67 2.97
C LEU A 113 0.26 1.40 3.62
N GLY A 114 0.39 0.35 4.44
CA GLY A 114 1.66 -0.05 5.02
C GLY A 114 2.71 -0.36 3.95
N LEU A 115 2.40 -1.22 2.98
CA LEU A 115 3.29 -1.56 1.88
C LEU A 115 3.54 -0.36 0.95
N PHE A 116 2.52 0.45 0.70
CA PHE A 116 2.65 1.62 -0.16
C PHE A 116 3.60 2.65 0.45
N ARG A 117 3.51 2.89 1.76
CA ARG A 117 4.41 3.79 2.50
C ARG A 117 5.84 3.29 2.46
N GLU A 118 6.06 2.01 2.77
CA GLU A 118 7.38 1.37 2.70
C GLU A 118 8.00 1.54 1.30
N HIS A 119 7.24 1.27 0.25
CA HIS A 119 7.70 1.50 -1.13
C HIS A 119 8.12 2.95 -1.37
N ASN A 120 7.33 3.93 -0.91
CA ASN A 120 7.64 5.34 -1.12
C ASN A 120 8.89 5.79 -0.35
N GLU A 121 9.09 5.28 0.85
CA GLU A 121 10.28 5.52 1.67
C GLU A 121 11.52 4.90 1.02
N GLU A 122 11.45 3.64 0.55
CA GLU A 122 12.52 3.00 -0.22
C GLU A 122 12.83 3.75 -1.52
N TYR A 123 11.79 4.23 -2.20
CA TYR A 123 11.95 5.02 -3.43
C TYR A 123 12.66 6.34 -3.16
N ALA A 124 12.34 7.02 -2.03
CA ALA A 124 12.94 8.28 -1.63
C ALA A 124 14.47 8.18 -1.45
N LEU A 125 14.96 7.05 -0.91
CA LEU A 125 16.41 6.80 -0.76
C LEU A 125 17.16 6.73 -2.10
N ARG A 126 16.45 6.50 -3.21
CA ARG A 126 17.03 6.35 -4.56
C ARG A 126 16.87 7.60 -5.43
N VAL A 127 16.23 8.65 -4.91
CA VAL A 127 16.06 9.91 -5.63
C VAL A 127 17.42 10.59 -5.80
N GLY A 128 17.71 11.05 -7.01
CA GLY A 128 19.01 11.64 -7.36
C GLY A 128 20.08 10.61 -7.77
N VAL A 129 19.91 9.32 -7.46
CA VAL A 129 20.81 8.25 -7.92
C VAL A 129 20.29 7.62 -9.22
N ASN A 130 19.10 7.02 -9.15
CA ASN A 130 18.48 6.35 -10.30
C ASN A 130 16.96 6.53 -10.35
N ARG A 131 16.41 7.45 -9.57
CA ARG A 131 14.98 7.76 -9.48
C ARG A 131 14.73 9.26 -9.50
N ALA A 132 13.64 9.67 -10.17
CA ALA A 132 13.26 11.07 -10.28
C ALA A 132 12.36 11.51 -9.12
N ALA A 133 12.62 12.68 -8.54
CA ALA A 133 11.83 13.27 -7.45
C ALA A 133 10.36 13.46 -7.85
N ASN A 134 10.08 13.85 -9.09
CA ASN A 134 8.70 14.02 -9.57
C ASN A 134 7.90 12.70 -9.55
N THR A 135 8.55 11.57 -9.81
CA THR A 135 7.88 10.26 -9.75
C THR A 135 7.53 9.92 -8.30
N LEU A 136 8.42 10.19 -7.34
CA LEU A 136 8.15 10.02 -5.91
C LEU A 136 6.97 10.89 -5.46
N TYR A 137 6.93 12.15 -5.88
CA TYR A 137 5.82 13.07 -5.61
C TYR A 137 4.48 12.47 -6.08
N LEU A 138 4.42 11.91 -7.30
CA LEU A 138 3.23 11.28 -7.84
C LEU A 138 2.81 10.01 -7.07
N TYR A 139 3.76 9.23 -6.52
CA TYR A 139 3.46 8.10 -5.66
C TYR A 139 2.86 8.54 -4.32
N TRP A 140 3.41 9.58 -3.67
CA TRP A 140 2.84 10.14 -2.45
C TRP A 140 1.44 10.72 -2.68
N HIS A 141 1.21 11.41 -3.79
CA HIS A 141 -0.14 11.87 -4.16
C HIS A 141 -1.13 10.71 -4.28
N THR A 142 -0.71 9.62 -4.94
CA THR A 142 -1.57 8.44 -5.06
C THR A 142 -1.84 7.81 -3.69
N PHE A 143 -0.83 7.71 -2.84
CA PHE A 143 -0.97 7.21 -1.47
C PHE A 143 -2.04 7.98 -0.69
N HIS A 144 -1.99 9.31 -0.70
CA HIS A 144 -2.98 10.15 0.00
C HIS A 144 -4.40 9.97 -0.55
N PHE A 145 -4.58 9.84 -1.85
CA PHE A 145 -5.92 9.57 -2.41
C PHE A 145 -6.43 8.17 -2.05
N VAL A 146 -5.58 7.17 -2.00
CA VAL A 146 -5.96 5.82 -1.53
C VAL A 146 -6.31 5.85 -0.05
N GLU A 147 -5.51 6.52 0.79
CA GLU A 147 -5.77 6.67 2.22
C GLU A 147 -7.11 7.36 2.48
N GLU A 148 -7.37 8.46 1.79
CA GLU A 148 -8.63 9.19 1.92
C GLU A 148 -9.81 8.35 1.44
N PHE A 149 -9.68 7.68 0.29
CA PHE A 149 -10.70 6.78 -0.24
C PHE A 149 -11.06 5.67 0.77
N ILE A 150 -10.05 5.04 1.37
CA ILE A 150 -10.27 4.00 2.40
C ILE A 150 -11.04 4.58 3.58
N LYS A 151 -10.64 5.74 4.10
CA LYS A 151 -11.32 6.40 5.22
C LYS A 151 -12.77 6.76 4.90
N VAL A 152 -13.03 7.30 3.71
CA VAL A 152 -14.37 7.75 3.32
C VAL A 152 -15.30 6.59 3.01
N ARG A 153 -14.83 5.62 2.21
CA ARG A 153 -15.67 4.53 1.68
C ARG A 153 -15.82 3.37 2.64
N TYR A 154 -14.71 2.95 3.28
CA TYR A 154 -14.67 1.77 4.15
C TYR A 154 -14.68 2.10 5.64
N LYS A 155 -14.47 3.39 6.02
CA LYS A 155 -14.44 3.87 7.42
C LYS A 155 -13.42 3.15 8.29
N VAL A 156 -12.32 2.68 7.69
CA VAL A 156 -11.19 2.04 8.37
C VAL A 156 -9.90 2.82 8.09
N SER A 157 -8.87 2.58 8.89
CA SER A 157 -7.57 3.24 8.73
C SER A 157 -6.72 2.64 7.62
N ASP A 158 -6.86 1.32 7.34
CA ASP A 158 -6.11 0.59 6.32
C ASP A 158 -6.79 -0.75 6.01
N ILE A 159 -6.42 -1.40 4.89
CA ILE A 159 -7.01 -2.67 4.44
C ILE A 159 -5.89 -3.70 4.21
N PRO A 160 -6.02 -4.94 4.76
CA PRO A 160 -5.08 -6.02 4.47
C PRO A 160 -5.10 -6.41 2.99
N PHE A 161 -3.93 -6.70 2.39
CA PHE A 161 -3.85 -7.13 1.00
C PHE A 161 -4.72 -8.34 0.66
N LYS A 162 -4.89 -9.27 1.60
CA LYS A 162 -5.75 -10.47 1.43
C LYS A 162 -7.24 -10.15 1.31
N ALA A 163 -7.67 -8.96 1.73
CA ALA A 163 -9.06 -8.51 1.66
C ALA A 163 -9.35 -7.61 0.43
N LEU A 164 -8.33 -7.35 -0.40
CA LEU A 164 -8.49 -6.55 -1.61
C LEU A 164 -8.95 -7.44 -2.77
N ASP A 165 -9.87 -6.90 -3.55
CA ASP A 165 -10.40 -7.50 -4.78
C ASP A 165 -10.52 -6.47 -5.90
N GLU A 166 -11.06 -6.87 -7.05
CA GLU A 166 -11.25 -6.00 -8.20
C GLU A 166 -12.25 -4.88 -7.91
N SER A 167 -13.25 -5.13 -7.08
CA SER A 167 -14.26 -4.13 -6.71
C SER A 167 -13.65 -2.90 -6.02
N PHE A 168 -12.54 -3.09 -5.29
CA PHE A 168 -11.81 -1.99 -4.67
C PHE A 168 -11.24 -1.01 -5.69
N VAL A 169 -10.60 -1.50 -6.76
CA VAL A 169 -10.00 -0.61 -7.76
C VAL A 169 -11.04 0.04 -8.65
N GLU A 170 -12.16 -0.63 -8.92
CA GLU A 170 -13.32 -0.05 -9.61
C GLU A 170 -13.92 1.11 -8.79
N ALA A 171 -14.18 0.88 -7.51
CA ALA A 171 -14.69 1.91 -6.62
C ALA A 171 -13.70 3.08 -6.45
N PHE A 172 -12.39 2.79 -6.45
CA PHE A 172 -11.36 3.83 -6.42
C PHE A 172 -11.34 4.66 -7.70
N GLU A 173 -11.52 4.05 -8.89
CA GLU A 173 -11.67 4.80 -10.14
C GLU A 173 -12.86 5.74 -10.11
N LEU A 174 -14.03 5.25 -9.65
CA LEU A 174 -15.23 6.08 -9.51
C LEU A 174 -14.99 7.26 -8.56
N TYR A 175 -14.37 7.02 -7.41
CA TYR A 175 -14.00 8.07 -6.46
C TYR A 175 -13.11 9.14 -7.12
N LEU A 176 -12.06 8.74 -7.86
CA LEU A 176 -11.19 9.69 -8.54
C LEU A 176 -11.92 10.52 -9.58
N ARG A 177 -12.86 9.91 -10.33
CA ARG A 177 -13.57 10.58 -11.42
C ARG A 177 -14.77 11.41 -10.97
N ILE A 178 -15.52 10.94 -9.98
CA ILE A 178 -16.76 11.58 -9.51
C ILE A 178 -16.46 12.54 -8.38
N ASP A 179 -15.86 12.07 -7.29
CA ASP A 179 -15.64 12.88 -6.09
C ASP A 179 -14.49 13.87 -6.29
N ARG A 180 -13.40 13.42 -6.93
CA ARG A 180 -12.23 14.27 -7.21
C ARG A 180 -12.27 14.98 -8.55
N LYS A 181 -13.21 14.63 -9.42
CA LYS A 181 -13.43 15.23 -10.77
C LYS A 181 -12.19 15.16 -11.66
N PHE A 182 -11.35 14.15 -11.49
CA PHE A 182 -10.14 13.99 -12.30
C PHE A 182 -10.48 13.57 -13.73
N GLN A 183 -9.68 14.07 -14.67
CA GLN A 183 -9.72 13.61 -16.06
C GLN A 183 -9.27 12.13 -16.13
N ALA A 184 -9.77 11.40 -17.13
CA ALA A 184 -9.50 9.97 -17.30
C ALA A 184 -7.99 9.64 -17.28
N GLY A 185 -7.16 10.46 -17.96
CA GLY A 185 -5.71 10.26 -17.99
C GLY A 185 -5.04 10.36 -16.61
N THR A 186 -5.49 11.30 -15.77
CA THR A 186 -4.99 11.48 -14.40
C THR A 186 -5.40 10.29 -13.53
N SER A 187 -6.66 9.86 -13.62
CA SER A 187 -7.17 8.70 -12.87
C SER A 187 -6.40 7.41 -13.23
N ILE A 188 -6.14 7.18 -14.54
CA ILE A 188 -5.32 6.06 -15.01
C ILE A 188 -3.93 6.07 -14.36
N GLY A 189 -3.29 7.25 -14.27
CA GLY A 189 -1.98 7.38 -13.63
C GLY A 189 -1.99 6.94 -12.16
N HIS A 190 -3.02 7.27 -11.39
CA HIS A 190 -3.19 6.83 -10.01
C HIS A 190 -3.44 5.31 -9.92
N ILE A 191 -4.31 4.79 -10.78
CA ILE A 191 -4.61 3.35 -10.85
C ILE A 191 -3.37 2.53 -11.21
N GLN A 192 -2.57 2.98 -12.16
CA GLN A 192 -1.33 2.29 -12.55
C GLN A 192 -0.32 2.20 -11.40
N ARG A 193 -0.19 3.26 -10.58
CA ARG A 193 0.67 3.23 -9.38
C ARG A 193 0.12 2.29 -8.33
N LEU A 194 -1.19 2.29 -8.08
CA LEU A 194 -1.84 1.34 -7.17
C LEU A 194 -1.62 -0.11 -7.65
N LYS A 195 -1.81 -0.39 -8.94
CA LYS A 195 -1.51 -1.71 -9.54
C LYS A 195 -0.02 -2.08 -9.42
N HIS A 196 0.88 -1.11 -9.43
CA HIS A 196 2.31 -1.36 -9.21
C HIS A 196 2.57 -1.83 -7.77
N ILE A 197 1.95 -1.21 -6.76
CA ILE A 197 2.06 -1.66 -5.37
C ILE A 197 1.51 -3.09 -5.21
N ALA A 198 0.39 -3.41 -5.86
CA ALA A 198 -0.14 -4.78 -5.85
C ALA A 198 0.82 -5.80 -6.50
N ARG A 199 1.56 -5.41 -7.55
CA ARG A 199 2.62 -6.27 -8.14
C ARG A 199 3.79 -6.49 -7.17
N ILE A 200 4.16 -5.48 -6.39
CA ILE A 200 5.16 -5.63 -5.32
C ILE A 200 4.68 -6.61 -4.27
N ALA A 201 3.39 -6.57 -3.88
CA ALA A 201 2.82 -7.54 -2.95
C ALA A 201 2.92 -8.99 -3.48
N VAL A 202 2.72 -9.20 -4.78
CA VAL A 202 2.92 -10.52 -5.42
C VAL A 202 4.40 -10.92 -5.42
N SER A 203 5.31 -10.02 -5.81
CA SER A 203 6.75 -10.32 -5.84
C SER A 203 7.35 -10.63 -4.47
N ARG A 204 6.75 -10.09 -3.40
CA ARG A 204 7.11 -10.38 -2.00
C ARG A 204 6.32 -11.56 -1.41
N ALA A 205 5.57 -12.31 -2.23
CA ALA A 205 4.74 -13.45 -1.83
C ALA A 205 3.70 -13.14 -0.71
N ILE A 206 3.28 -11.87 -0.59
CA ILE A 206 2.23 -11.43 0.35
C ILE A 206 0.86 -11.95 -0.10
N VAL A 207 0.63 -11.95 -1.42
CA VAL A 207 -0.54 -12.52 -2.10
C VAL A 207 -0.08 -13.35 -3.30
N PRO A 208 -0.79 -14.43 -3.66
CA PRO A 208 -0.39 -15.32 -4.76
C PRO A 208 -0.56 -14.69 -6.14
N PHE A 209 -1.49 -13.76 -6.28
CA PHE A 209 -1.77 -13.02 -7.52
C PHE A 209 -2.25 -11.60 -7.20
N SER A 210 -2.14 -10.70 -8.17
CA SER A 210 -2.59 -9.32 -7.99
C SER A 210 -4.12 -9.25 -7.90
N PRO A 211 -4.68 -8.63 -6.84
CA PRO A 211 -6.12 -8.46 -6.71
C PRO A 211 -6.73 -7.58 -7.81
N PHE A 212 -5.90 -6.82 -8.54
CA PHE A 212 -6.31 -5.89 -9.60
C PHE A 212 -5.91 -6.37 -11.00
N LYS A 213 -5.69 -7.68 -11.17
CA LYS A 213 -5.14 -8.27 -12.41
C LYS A 213 -6.02 -7.94 -13.62
N ASP A 214 -7.30 -8.23 -13.51
CA ASP A 214 -8.23 -8.21 -14.64
C ASP A 214 -8.81 -6.80 -14.88
N PHE A 215 -8.70 -5.89 -13.92
CA PHE A 215 -9.16 -4.52 -14.07
C PHE A 215 -8.35 -3.75 -15.12
N SER A 216 -9.05 -3.14 -16.07
CA SER A 216 -8.47 -2.26 -17.09
C SER A 216 -9.23 -0.93 -17.15
N PRO A 217 -8.59 0.20 -16.77
CA PRO A 217 -9.27 1.49 -16.78
C PRO A 217 -9.60 1.92 -18.22
N MET A 218 -10.73 2.60 -18.40
CA MET A 218 -11.16 3.13 -19.68
C MET A 218 -10.15 4.16 -20.21
N LYS A 219 -9.54 3.87 -21.35
CA LYS A 219 -8.60 4.79 -21.99
C LYS A 219 -9.33 6.02 -22.55
N PRO A 220 -8.81 7.23 -22.30
CA PRO A 220 -9.38 8.42 -22.91
C PRO A 220 -9.22 8.37 -24.43
N LYS A 221 -10.24 8.77 -25.16
CA LYS A 221 -10.13 9.01 -26.60
C LYS A 221 -9.30 10.31 -26.79
N GLN A 222 -8.01 10.17 -26.94
CA GLN A 222 -7.16 11.30 -27.32
C GLN A 222 -7.18 11.48 -28.83
N LYS A 223 -7.63 12.64 -29.29
CA LYS A 223 -7.30 13.10 -30.63
C LYS A 223 -5.88 13.69 -30.57
N GLN A 224 -4.94 13.07 -31.21
CA GLN A 224 -3.62 13.67 -31.41
C GLN A 224 -3.80 14.95 -32.23
N ARG A 225 -3.33 16.06 -31.70
CA ARG A 225 -3.28 17.34 -32.40
C ARG A 225 -1.86 17.50 -32.91
N PHE A 226 -1.75 17.82 -34.16
CA PHE A 226 -0.50 18.18 -34.84
C PHE A 226 -0.76 19.41 -35.69
N LEU A 227 0.28 20.17 -35.95
CA LEU A 227 0.22 21.28 -36.91
C LEU A 227 0.42 20.75 -38.32
N THR A 228 -0.39 21.23 -39.27
CA THR A 228 -0.11 21.03 -40.71
C THR A 228 1.09 21.85 -41.13
N ARG A 229 1.61 21.59 -42.32
CA ARG A 229 2.73 22.37 -42.85
C ARG A 229 2.34 23.84 -43.00
N GLU A 230 1.14 24.12 -43.51
CA GLU A 230 0.63 25.48 -43.71
C GLU A 230 0.42 26.21 -42.37
N GLU A 231 0.03 25.50 -41.33
CA GLU A 231 -0.10 26.07 -39.97
C GLU A 231 1.27 26.40 -39.38
N LEU A 232 2.27 25.54 -39.61
CA LEU A 232 3.64 25.79 -39.18
C LEU A 232 4.24 26.99 -39.92
N ASP A 233 4.08 27.08 -41.24
CA ASP A 233 4.57 28.20 -42.05
C ASP A 233 3.91 29.52 -41.62
N ARG A 234 2.61 29.50 -41.34
CA ARG A 234 1.92 30.70 -40.78
C ARG A 234 2.48 31.09 -39.41
N LEU A 235 2.75 30.11 -38.53
CA LEU A 235 3.34 30.38 -37.20
C LEU A 235 4.72 31.01 -37.32
N MET A 236 5.54 30.53 -38.28
CA MET A 236 6.88 31.09 -38.58
C MET A 236 6.81 32.54 -39.03
N GLY A 237 5.83 32.89 -39.88
CA GLY A 237 5.64 34.24 -40.40
C GLY A 237 4.89 35.18 -39.43
N THR A 238 4.35 34.69 -38.31
CA THR A 238 3.55 35.51 -37.38
C THR A 238 4.45 36.26 -36.40
N THR A 239 4.27 37.59 -36.32
CA THR A 239 4.86 38.42 -35.26
C THR A 239 3.77 38.75 -34.24
N PHE A 240 4.06 38.49 -32.97
CA PHE A 240 3.13 38.79 -31.88
C PHE A 240 3.45 40.12 -31.23
N ASP A 241 2.42 40.77 -30.64
CA ASP A 241 2.52 42.09 -30.03
C ASP A 241 3.42 42.13 -28.78
N THR A 242 3.72 40.99 -28.18
CA THR A 242 4.55 40.93 -26.98
C THR A 242 5.83 40.12 -27.19
N PRO A 243 6.99 40.60 -26.65
CA PRO A 243 8.26 39.87 -26.74
C PRO A 243 8.17 38.42 -26.23
N ASN A 244 7.44 38.19 -25.11
CA ASN A 244 7.28 36.85 -24.53
C ASN A 244 6.58 35.87 -25.47
N ARG A 245 5.59 36.33 -26.25
CA ARG A 245 4.91 35.44 -27.24
C ARG A 245 5.82 35.11 -28.39
N ASN A 246 6.59 36.07 -28.88
CA ASN A 246 7.59 35.83 -29.93
C ASN A 246 8.64 34.84 -29.46
N PHE A 247 9.18 35.02 -28.25
CA PHE A 247 10.11 34.09 -27.64
C PHE A 247 9.51 32.67 -27.51
N THR A 248 8.24 32.55 -27.04
CA THR A 248 7.56 31.26 -26.92
C THR A 248 7.41 30.59 -28.30
N ARG A 249 7.05 31.34 -29.35
CA ARG A 249 7.00 30.85 -30.70
C ARG A 249 8.37 30.33 -31.17
N ASP A 250 9.42 31.09 -30.97
CA ASP A 250 10.76 30.71 -31.40
C ASP A 250 11.26 29.47 -30.68
N MET A 251 11.00 29.35 -29.37
CA MET A 251 11.30 28.16 -28.60
C MET A 251 10.50 26.93 -29.09
N PHE A 252 9.23 27.13 -29.47
CA PHE A 252 8.42 26.06 -30.04
C PHE A 252 8.96 25.62 -31.41
N LEU A 253 9.26 26.56 -32.29
CA LEU A 253 9.87 26.28 -33.63
C LEU A 253 11.20 25.59 -33.47
N PHE A 254 12.07 26.04 -32.57
CA PHE A 254 13.32 25.38 -32.26
C PHE A 254 13.09 23.90 -31.86
N SER A 255 12.14 23.63 -30.97
CA SER A 255 11.79 22.26 -30.60
C SER A 255 11.23 21.43 -31.76
N VAL A 256 10.45 22.05 -32.66
CA VAL A 256 9.92 21.37 -33.87
C VAL A 256 11.04 20.95 -34.83
N PHE A 257 12.02 21.82 -35.06
CA PHE A 257 13.09 21.57 -36.01
C PHE A 257 14.21 20.70 -35.46
N THR A 258 14.46 20.76 -34.14
CA THR A 258 15.53 19.99 -33.48
C THR A 258 15.07 18.69 -32.84
N GLY A 259 13.78 18.56 -32.53
CA GLY A 259 13.25 17.44 -31.73
C GLY A 259 13.62 17.51 -30.24
N ILE A 260 14.40 18.52 -29.82
CA ILE A 260 14.81 18.66 -28.40
C ILE A 260 13.61 19.01 -27.53
N CYS A 261 13.44 18.26 -26.43
CA CYS A 261 12.38 18.51 -25.47
C CYS A 261 12.56 19.84 -24.75
N TYR A 262 11.44 20.46 -24.33
CA TYR A 262 11.48 21.76 -23.64
C TYR A 262 12.38 21.80 -22.39
N CYS A 263 12.38 20.73 -21.58
CA CYS A 263 13.23 20.65 -20.39
C CYS A 263 14.73 20.64 -20.74
N ASP A 264 15.09 19.97 -21.82
CA ASP A 264 16.48 19.87 -22.28
C ASP A 264 16.92 21.18 -22.93
N MET A 265 16.04 21.78 -23.73
CA MET A 265 16.25 23.08 -24.37
C MET A 265 16.51 24.21 -23.37
N ARG A 266 15.80 24.23 -22.23
CA ARG A 266 16.03 25.21 -21.15
C ARG A 266 17.43 25.16 -20.54
N ASN A 267 18.09 24.02 -20.65
CA ASN A 267 19.43 23.78 -20.09
C ASN A 267 20.55 23.96 -21.13
N LEU A 268 20.20 24.28 -22.38
CA LEU A 268 21.21 24.55 -23.42
C LEU A 268 21.97 25.83 -23.13
N THR A 269 23.26 25.77 -23.38
CA THR A 269 24.22 26.88 -23.30
C THR A 269 25.04 26.92 -24.58
N GLU A 270 25.78 28.00 -24.81
CA GLU A 270 26.70 28.12 -25.96
C GLU A 270 27.68 26.96 -26.05
N LYS A 271 28.05 26.33 -24.94
CA LYS A 271 28.94 25.15 -24.90
C LYS A 271 28.34 23.90 -25.53
N ASN A 272 27.02 23.87 -25.70
CA ASN A 272 26.34 22.77 -26.38
C ASN A 272 26.38 22.90 -27.90
N VAL A 273 26.78 24.06 -28.43
CA VAL A 273 26.91 24.29 -29.88
C VAL A 273 28.35 24.01 -30.29
N VAL A 274 28.53 22.97 -31.05
CA VAL A 274 29.84 22.54 -31.56
C VAL A 274 29.89 22.62 -33.08
N ARG A 275 31.12 22.77 -33.65
CA ARG A 275 31.33 22.71 -35.09
C ARG A 275 32.02 21.40 -35.43
N ASP A 276 31.52 20.75 -36.49
CA ASP A 276 32.21 19.59 -37.08
C ASP A 276 33.42 20.01 -37.95
N HIS A 277 34.08 19.02 -38.48
CA HIS A 277 35.26 19.23 -39.34
C HIS A 277 34.93 19.95 -40.66
N GLU A 278 33.65 19.93 -41.06
CA GLU A 278 33.15 20.58 -42.28
C GLU A 278 32.62 22.00 -41.97
N GLY A 279 32.61 22.41 -40.70
CA GLY A 279 32.14 23.73 -40.27
C GLY A 279 30.64 23.80 -39.95
N ASN A 280 29.92 22.68 -40.04
CA ASN A 280 28.49 22.62 -39.69
C ASN A 280 28.28 22.75 -38.16
N LEU A 281 27.20 23.40 -37.78
CA LEU A 281 26.84 23.56 -36.38
C LEU A 281 25.99 22.39 -35.90
N TRP A 282 26.37 21.82 -34.76
CA TRP A 282 25.66 20.74 -34.09
C TRP A 282 25.31 21.15 -32.67
N ILE A 283 24.17 20.63 -32.14
CA ILE A 283 23.83 20.77 -30.76
C ILE A 283 24.07 19.43 -30.08
N GLU A 284 25.05 19.38 -29.20
CA GLU A 284 25.33 18.22 -28.36
C GLU A 284 24.72 18.40 -26.98
N THR A 285 23.79 17.52 -26.66
CA THR A 285 23.10 17.55 -25.35
C THR A 285 22.84 16.14 -24.85
N ARG A 286 22.31 16.05 -23.64
CA ARG A 286 21.86 14.77 -23.05
C ARG A 286 20.44 14.94 -22.55
N ARG A 287 19.60 13.99 -22.88
CA ARG A 287 18.21 13.97 -22.45
C ARG A 287 18.14 13.86 -20.94
N GLN A 288 17.56 14.84 -20.25
CA GLN A 288 17.45 14.88 -18.78
C GLN A 288 16.72 13.66 -18.22
N LYS A 289 15.70 13.13 -18.94
CA LYS A 289 14.88 12.00 -18.49
C LYS A 289 15.63 10.67 -18.53
N THR A 290 16.48 10.43 -19.51
CA THR A 290 17.09 9.12 -19.78
C THR A 290 18.60 9.14 -19.74
N GLY A 291 19.24 10.31 -19.72
CA GLY A 291 20.70 10.47 -19.85
C GLY A 291 21.23 10.14 -21.25
N THR A 292 20.35 9.87 -22.22
CA THR A 292 20.74 9.51 -23.60
C THR A 292 21.38 10.70 -24.30
N PRO A 293 22.55 10.56 -24.95
CA PRO A 293 23.11 11.62 -25.82
C PRO A 293 22.17 11.93 -26.97
N GLU A 294 22.02 13.21 -27.29
CA GLU A 294 21.29 13.71 -28.47
C GLU A 294 22.21 14.68 -29.22
N ASN A 295 22.37 14.43 -30.52
CA ASN A 295 23.13 15.27 -31.44
C ASN A 295 22.17 15.70 -32.54
N VAL A 296 22.00 16.99 -32.73
CA VAL A 296 21.06 17.58 -33.68
C VAL A 296 21.75 18.66 -34.51
#